data_0594774eeea28ac2b5e6b00523582b8b
#
_entry.id   0594774eeea28ac2b5e6b00523582b8b
#
_cell.length_a   1.000
_cell.length_b   1.000
_cell.length_c   1.000
_cell.angle_alpha   90.00
_cell.angle_beta   90.00
_cell.angle_gamma   90.00
#
_symmetry.space_group_name_H-M   'P 1'
#
loop_
_entity.id
_entity.type
_entity.pdbx_description
1 polymer ?
#
loop_
_entity_poly.entity_id
_entity_poly.type
_entity_poly.pdbx_seq_one_letter_code
_entity_poly.pdbx_strand_id
1 'polypeptide(L)'
;MATNFMDYMVSLAPEGETFLIVKQKPQGGTHADGTPKCTWPAFWPTARQREGESWYGNTASFILDRMGDRPSASAANCEYVLGMALDDIGTKSKTPPLPPTWIMETSPGNYQWWYTFSDQPTKGDFSAAIIAIAA
;
A
#
# COMPACT_ATOMS: atom_id res chain seq x y z
N MET A 1 15.24 -8.84 -12.94
CA MET A 1 13.82 -9.13 -13.12
C MET A 1 13.14 -9.25 -11.76
N ALA A 2 12.04 -8.59 -11.57
CA ALA A 2 11.27 -8.74 -10.34
C ALA A 2 10.64 -10.14 -10.29
N THR A 3 10.83 -10.85 -9.18
CA THR A 3 10.37 -12.23 -9.00
C THR A 3 9.22 -12.34 -8.01
N ASN A 4 8.92 -11.25 -7.28
CA ASN A 4 7.85 -11.20 -6.31
C ASN A 4 7.24 -9.81 -6.26
N PHE A 5 6.14 -9.70 -5.51
CA PHE A 5 5.40 -8.44 -5.37
C PHE A 5 6.27 -7.30 -4.83
N MET A 6 7.06 -7.57 -3.80
CA MET A 6 7.89 -6.54 -3.17
C MET A 6 8.92 -5.97 -4.16
N ASP A 7 9.65 -6.85 -4.84
CA ASP A 7 10.64 -6.43 -5.83
C ASP A 7 10.00 -5.65 -6.96
N TYR A 8 8.81 -6.07 -7.40
CA TYR A 8 8.07 -5.39 -8.44
C TYR A 8 7.68 -3.97 -8.01
N MET A 9 7.11 -3.80 -6.81
CA MET A 9 6.71 -2.50 -6.31
C MET A 9 7.90 -1.55 -6.13
N VAL A 10 9.02 -2.08 -5.63
CA VAL A 10 10.27 -1.29 -5.52
C VAL A 10 10.73 -0.83 -6.90
N SER A 11 10.63 -1.67 -7.92
CA SER A 11 11.05 -1.34 -9.28
C SER A 11 10.18 -0.27 -9.95
N LEU A 12 8.94 -0.10 -9.50
CA LEU A 12 8.02 0.90 -10.05
C LEU A 12 8.30 2.31 -9.55
N ALA A 13 8.93 2.46 -8.38
CA ALA A 13 9.15 3.78 -7.79
C ALA A 13 10.08 4.61 -8.69
N PRO A 14 9.76 5.89 -8.96
CA PRO A 14 10.63 6.77 -9.72
C PRO A 14 12.00 6.95 -9.06
N GLU A 15 12.98 7.41 -9.83
CA GLU A 15 14.30 7.73 -9.28
C GLU A 15 14.17 8.74 -8.12
N GLY A 16 14.89 8.48 -7.02
CA GLY A 16 14.83 9.30 -5.82
C GLY A 16 13.65 9.03 -4.91
N GLU A 17 12.84 8.02 -5.24
CA GLU A 17 11.67 7.62 -4.46
C GLU A 17 11.70 6.13 -4.14
N THR A 18 10.89 5.72 -3.19
CA THR A 18 10.81 4.33 -2.77
C THR A 18 9.39 3.91 -2.43
N PHE A 19 9.15 2.63 -2.58
CA PHE A 19 7.99 1.95 -1.99
C PHE A 19 8.25 1.72 -0.51
N LEU A 20 7.24 1.92 0.33
CA LEU A 20 7.32 1.65 1.77
C LEU A 20 6.27 0.62 2.19
N ILE A 21 6.60 -0.12 3.22
CA ILE A 21 5.66 -1.03 3.88
C ILE A 21 5.37 -0.52 5.28
N VAL A 22 4.21 -0.87 5.81
CA VAL A 22 3.83 -0.55 7.18
C VAL A 22 3.54 -1.83 7.93
N LYS A 23 3.82 -1.81 9.21
CA LYS A 23 3.52 -2.93 10.11
C LYS A 23 2.44 -2.49 11.09
N GLN A 24 1.45 -3.33 11.28
CA GLN A 24 0.47 -3.10 12.33
C GLN A 24 1.08 -3.44 13.69
N LYS A 25 1.10 -2.47 14.59
CA LYS A 25 1.61 -2.67 15.96
C LYS A 25 0.53 -2.32 16.97
N PRO A 26 0.21 -3.23 17.90
CA PRO A 26 -0.70 -2.90 19.00
C PRO A 26 -0.14 -1.74 19.84
N GLN A 27 -1.01 -0.77 20.13
CA GLN A 27 -0.65 0.40 20.94
C GLN A 27 -1.04 0.23 22.41
N GLY A 28 -1.95 -0.71 22.69
CA GLY A 28 -2.61 -0.85 23.96
C GLY A 28 -3.90 -0.03 24.03
N GLY A 29 -4.87 -0.53 24.77
CA GLY A 29 -6.20 0.09 24.86
C GLY A 29 -7.08 -0.21 23.65
N THR A 30 -8.31 0.31 23.71
CA THR A 30 -9.32 0.10 22.67
C THR A 30 -9.98 1.42 22.30
N HIS A 31 -10.50 1.47 21.08
CA HIS A 31 -11.41 2.54 20.64
C HIS A 31 -12.78 2.38 21.30
N ALA A 32 -13.63 3.40 21.16
CA ALA A 32 -14.99 3.38 21.73
C ALA A 32 -15.84 2.22 21.20
N ASP A 33 -15.57 1.74 19.98
CA ASP A 33 -16.28 0.61 19.36
C ASP A 33 -15.73 -0.77 19.78
N GLY A 34 -14.73 -0.80 20.70
CA GLY A 34 -14.14 -2.04 21.19
C GLY A 34 -12.97 -2.57 20.35
N THR A 35 -12.64 -1.92 19.23
CA THR A 35 -11.50 -2.34 18.40
C THR A 35 -10.18 -1.95 19.05
N PRO A 36 -9.12 -2.79 18.91
CA PRO A 36 -7.80 -2.47 19.45
C PRO A 36 -7.19 -1.24 18.80
N LYS A 37 -6.52 -0.41 19.57
CA LYS A 37 -5.71 0.70 19.05
C LYS A 37 -4.40 0.16 18.51
N CYS A 38 -4.03 0.61 17.31
CA CYS A 38 -2.80 0.22 16.64
C CYS A 38 -2.03 1.43 16.14
N THR A 39 -0.71 1.31 16.07
CA THR A 39 0.15 2.21 15.32
C THR A 39 0.59 1.53 14.04
N TRP A 40 1.01 2.32 13.07
CA TRP A 40 1.35 1.87 11.72
C TRP A 40 2.71 2.41 11.30
N PRO A 41 3.80 2.03 12.00
CA PRO A 41 5.12 2.51 11.61
C PRO A 41 5.49 2.01 10.22
N ALA A 42 6.15 2.91 9.47
CA ALA A 42 6.66 2.59 8.14
C ALA A 42 8.06 2.01 8.23
N PHE A 43 8.39 1.18 7.25
CA PHE A 43 9.69 0.52 7.11
C PHE A 43 10.14 0.55 5.67
N TRP A 44 11.46 0.52 5.47
CA TRP A 44 12.04 0.33 4.15
C TRP A 44 11.63 -1.04 3.60
N PRO A 45 11.53 -1.18 2.27
CA PRO A 45 11.09 -2.46 1.68
C PRO A 45 12.03 -3.64 1.94
N THR A 46 13.25 -3.36 2.39
CA THR A 46 14.24 -4.37 2.78
C THR A 46 14.03 -4.89 4.21
N ALA A 47 13.09 -4.33 4.97
CA ALA A 47 12.83 -4.77 6.34
C ALA A 47 12.42 -6.23 6.39
N ARG A 48 12.94 -6.95 7.38
CA ARG A 48 12.61 -8.36 7.57
C ARG A 48 11.16 -8.52 8.05
N GLN A 49 10.38 -9.26 7.30
CA GLN A 49 9.01 -9.61 7.65
C GLN A 49 9.02 -10.99 8.31
N ARG A 50 8.53 -11.05 9.56
CA ARG A 50 8.49 -12.31 10.32
C ARG A 50 7.07 -12.89 10.27
N GLU A 51 7.01 -14.22 10.37
CA GLU A 51 5.74 -14.92 10.47
C GLU A 51 4.97 -14.44 11.70
N GLY A 52 3.64 -14.32 11.55
CA GLY A 52 2.76 -13.83 12.60
C GLY A 52 2.65 -12.32 12.70
N GLU A 53 3.44 -11.59 11.94
CA GLU A 53 3.35 -10.13 11.85
C GLU A 53 2.42 -9.71 10.71
N SER A 54 1.64 -8.66 10.92
CA SER A 54 0.74 -8.10 9.90
C SER A 54 1.43 -6.94 9.19
N TRP A 55 1.74 -7.15 7.91
CA TRP A 55 2.42 -6.19 7.06
C TRP A 55 1.52 -5.75 5.91
N TYR A 56 1.65 -4.48 5.52
CA TYR A 56 0.86 -3.88 4.45
C TYR A 56 1.74 -3.07 3.53
N GLY A 57 1.45 -3.11 2.24
CA GLY A 57 2.10 -2.26 1.25
C GLY A 57 1.36 -0.93 1.09
N ASN A 58 2.08 0.10 0.69
CA ASN A 58 1.49 1.36 0.29
C ASN A 58 1.28 1.39 -1.22
N THR A 59 0.27 2.11 -1.67
CA THR A 59 0.01 2.31 -3.10
C THR A 59 0.75 3.52 -3.67
N ALA A 60 1.57 4.18 -2.87
CA ALA A 60 2.28 5.41 -3.21
C ALA A 60 3.80 5.22 -3.16
N SER A 61 4.51 6.13 -3.83
CA SER A 61 5.96 6.26 -3.67
C SER A 61 6.29 7.45 -2.77
N PHE A 62 7.42 7.35 -2.09
CA PHE A 62 7.83 8.32 -1.08
C PHE A 62 9.22 8.86 -1.40
N ILE A 63 9.40 10.16 -1.25
CA ILE A 63 10.62 10.87 -1.65
C ILE A 63 11.70 10.67 -0.60
N LEU A 64 12.81 10.05 -1.00
CA LEU A 64 13.91 9.70 -0.11
C LEU A 64 14.50 10.93 0.61
N ASP A 65 14.73 12.01 -0.12
CA ASP A 65 15.33 13.24 0.44
C ASP A 65 14.49 13.88 1.54
N ARG A 66 13.18 13.63 1.57
CA ARG A 66 12.28 14.17 2.58
C ARG A 66 12.28 13.35 3.86
N MET A 67 12.78 12.11 3.83
CA MET A 67 12.72 11.19 4.96
C MET A 67 14.03 11.05 5.73
N GLY A 68 15.17 11.23 5.08
CA GLY A 68 16.47 11.02 5.72
C GLY A 68 16.63 9.54 6.13
N ASP A 69 16.99 9.31 7.39
CA ASP A 69 17.28 7.96 7.90
C ASP A 69 16.04 7.19 8.33
N ARG A 70 14.89 7.86 8.43
CA ARG A 70 13.66 7.24 8.96
C ARG A 70 12.58 7.19 7.91
N PRO A 71 12.08 5.99 7.56
CA PRO A 71 10.94 5.90 6.64
C PRO A 71 9.70 6.48 7.28
N SER A 72 8.93 7.24 6.49
CA SER A 72 7.68 7.84 6.93
C SER A 72 6.70 7.87 5.76
N ALA A 73 5.64 7.10 5.88
CA ALA A 73 4.59 7.00 4.87
C ALA A 73 3.54 8.12 5.03
N SER A 74 3.98 9.33 5.32
CA SER A 74 3.09 10.49 5.42
C SER A 74 2.80 11.09 4.05
N ALA A 75 1.66 11.77 3.93
CA ALA A 75 1.28 12.46 2.70
C ALA A 75 2.29 13.50 2.25
N ALA A 76 2.98 14.14 3.21
CA ALA A 76 4.01 15.14 2.92
C ALA A 76 5.21 14.56 2.16
N ASN A 77 5.48 13.27 2.31
CA ASN A 77 6.60 12.58 1.66
C ASN A 77 6.19 11.90 0.35
N CYS A 78 4.90 11.86 0.06
CA CYS A 78 4.34 11.22 -1.13
C CYS A 78 4.21 12.21 -2.28
N GLU A 79 4.60 11.79 -3.48
CA GLU A 79 4.39 12.56 -4.71
C GLU A 79 3.53 11.80 -5.70
N TYR A 80 3.86 10.55 -5.97
CA TYR A 80 3.20 9.74 -7.00
C TYR A 80 2.48 8.55 -6.41
N VAL A 81 1.46 8.08 -7.14
CA VAL A 81 0.72 6.87 -6.81
C VAL A 81 1.18 5.75 -7.75
N LEU A 82 1.61 4.63 -7.17
CA LEU A 82 2.13 3.48 -7.94
C LEU A 82 1.01 2.58 -8.45
N GLY A 83 -0.11 2.57 -7.76
CA GLY A 83 -1.22 1.70 -8.12
C GLY A 83 -2.42 1.88 -7.21
N MET A 84 -3.34 0.96 -7.34
CA MET A 84 -4.58 0.94 -6.58
C MET A 84 -4.84 -0.49 -6.13
N ALA A 85 -5.30 -0.67 -4.91
CA ALA A 85 -5.66 -1.98 -4.38
C ALA A 85 -7.17 -2.04 -4.10
N LEU A 86 -7.81 -3.10 -4.57
CA LEU A 86 -9.22 -3.39 -4.28
C LEU A 86 -9.27 -4.54 -3.28
N ASP A 87 -9.89 -4.30 -2.16
CA ASP A 87 -9.91 -5.23 -1.05
C ASP A 87 -11.17 -6.12 -1.05
N ASP A 88 -11.12 -7.16 -0.24
CA ASP A 88 -12.26 -8.06 0.01
C ASP A 88 -12.85 -8.73 -1.23
N ILE A 89 -12.04 -8.96 -2.26
CA ILE A 89 -12.48 -9.67 -3.47
C ILE A 89 -12.75 -11.15 -3.12
N GLY A 90 -13.91 -11.62 -3.51
CA GLY A 90 -14.35 -12.99 -3.23
C GLY A 90 -15.17 -13.15 -1.96
N THR A 91 -15.24 -12.10 -1.14
CA THR A 91 -16.07 -12.08 0.08
C THR A 91 -17.08 -10.92 0.03
N LYS A 92 -16.67 -9.71 0.34
CA LYS A 92 -17.56 -8.55 0.36
C LYS A 92 -17.66 -7.83 -0.98
N SER A 93 -16.63 -7.96 -1.83
CA SER A 93 -16.56 -7.29 -3.12
C SER A 93 -16.63 -8.28 -4.26
N LYS A 94 -17.27 -7.87 -5.36
CA LYS A 94 -17.35 -8.68 -6.59
C LYS A 94 -16.02 -8.62 -7.34
N THR A 95 -15.74 -9.68 -8.07
CA THR A 95 -14.58 -9.74 -8.96
C THR A 95 -14.72 -8.70 -10.08
N PRO A 96 -13.75 -7.77 -10.19
CA PRO A 96 -13.76 -6.79 -11.27
C PRO A 96 -13.55 -7.47 -12.65
N PRO A 97 -14.05 -6.85 -13.74
CA PRO A 97 -13.85 -7.42 -15.08
C PRO A 97 -12.43 -7.25 -15.62
N LEU A 98 -11.67 -6.28 -15.10
CA LEU A 98 -10.30 -6.01 -15.56
C LEU A 98 -9.32 -6.91 -14.78
N PRO A 99 -8.44 -7.67 -15.48
CA PRO A 99 -7.44 -8.47 -14.79
C PRO A 99 -6.48 -7.61 -13.97
N PRO A 100 -6.14 -8.03 -12.74
CA PRO A 100 -5.20 -7.29 -11.90
C PRO A 100 -3.74 -7.55 -12.30
N THR A 101 -2.86 -6.68 -11.84
CA THR A 101 -1.41 -6.91 -11.94
C THR A 101 -0.96 -7.98 -10.95
N TRP A 102 -1.49 -7.93 -9.73
CA TRP A 102 -1.20 -8.89 -8.66
C TRP A 102 -2.46 -9.26 -7.89
N ILE A 103 -2.51 -10.50 -7.42
CA ILE A 103 -3.55 -11.00 -6.52
C ILE A 103 -2.87 -11.49 -5.25
N MET A 104 -3.34 -11.01 -4.10
CA MET A 104 -2.90 -11.49 -2.79
C MET A 104 -4.07 -12.13 -2.06
N GLU A 105 -3.86 -13.31 -1.51
CA GLU A 105 -4.80 -13.89 -0.56
C GLU A 105 -4.48 -13.35 0.84
N THR A 106 -5.38 -12.55 1.39
CA THR A 106 -5.19 -11.91 2.70
C THR A 106 -5.72 -12.76 3.85
N SER A 107 -6.68 -13.62 3.55
CA SER A 107 -7.18 -14.68 4.42
C SER A 107 -7.87 -15.71 3.53
N PRO A 108 -8.15 -16.94 3.99
CA PRO A 108 -8.74 -17.98 3.14
C PRO A 108 -9.98 -17.49 2.39
N GLY A 109 -9.91 -17.51 1.06
CA GLY A 109 -11.00 -17.07 0.19
C GLY A 109 -11.18 -15.58 0.05
N ASN A 110 -10.37 -14.76 0.71
CA ASN A 110 -10.43 -13.30 0.65
C ASN A 110 -9.18 -12.77 -0.03
N TYR A 111 -9.37 -11.97 -1.08
CA TYR A 111 -8.28 -11.51 -1.93
C TYR A 111 -8.23 -10.00 -2.02
N GLN A 112 -7.02 -9.49 -2.23
CA GLN A 112 -6.74 -8.10 -2.55
C GLN A 112 -6.16 -8.07 -3.97
N TRP A 113 -6.78 -7.30 -4.85
CA TRP A 113 -6.36 -7.16 -6.23
C TRP A 113 -5.65 -5.82 -6.42
N TRP A 114 -4.42 -5.89 -6.92
CA TRP A 114 -3.57 -4.72 -7.15
C TRP A 114 -3.48 -4.42 -8.63
N TYR A 115 -3.73 -3.15 -8.96
CA TYR A 115 -3.57 -2.59 -10.30
C TYR A 115 -2.47 -1.55 -10.25
N THR A 116 -1.36 -1.78 -10.93
CA THR A 116 -0.24 -0.86 -10.96
C THR A 116 -0.29 0.01 -12.21
N PHE A 117 0.28 1.20 -12.13
CA PHE A 117 0.25 2.18 -13.21
C PHE A 117 1.60 2.25 -13.91
N SER A 118 1.59 2.19 -15.26
CA SER A 118 2.79 2.43 -16.07
C SER A 118 3.14 3.91 -16.10
N ASP A 119 2.12 4.78 -16.20
CA ASP A 119 2.25 6.22 -16.07
C ASP A 119 1.67 6.63 -14.72
N GLN A 120 2.54 6.89 -13.78
CA GLN A 120 2.14 7.11 -12.39
C GLN A 120 1.59 8.53 -12.22
N PRO A 121 0.32 8.68 -11.78
CA PRO A 121 -0.24 9.99 -11.51
C PRO A 121 0.34 10.59 -10.23
N THR A 122 0.32 11.92 -10.13
CA THR A 122 0.55 12.59 -8.85
C THR A 122 -0.56 12.23 -7.87
N LYS A 123 -0.29 12.36 -6.57
CA LYS A 123 -1.33 12.11 -5.56
C LYS A 123 -2.54 13.02 -5.73
N GLY A 124 -2.32 14.27 -6.18
CA GLY A 124 -3.40 15.21 -6.44
C GLY A 124 -4.28 14.80 -7.61
N ASP A 125 -3.68 14.42 -8.73
CA ASP A 125 -4.41 13.95 -9.91
C ASP A 125 -5.17 12.67 -9.64
N PHE A 126 -4.56 11.74 -8.90
CA PHE A 126 -5.22 10.49 -8.51
C PHE A 126 -6.44 10.75 -7.62
N SER A 127 -6.29 11.60 -6.61
CA SER A 127 -7.37 11.96 -5.70
C SER A 127 -8.52 12.63 -6.45
N ALA A 128 -8.22 13.54 -7.37
CA ALA A 128 -9.23 14.20 -8.19
C ALA A 128 -10.00 13.20 -9.07
N ALA A 129 -9.31 12.23 -9.66
CA ALA A 129 -9.95 11.19 -10.48
C ALA A 129 -10.88 10.30 -9.65
N ILE A 130 -10.46 9.90 -8.45
CA ILE A 130 -11.28 9.08 -7.55
C ILE A 130 -12.55 9.84 -7.12
N ILE A 131 -12.43 11.12 -6.78
CA ILE A 131 -13.58 11.95 -6.42
C ILE A 131 -14.55 12.06 -7.59
N ALA A 132 -14.06 12.26 -8.81
CA ALA A 132 -14.88 12.36 -10.01
C ALA A 132 -15.65 11.07 -10.31
N ILE A 133 -15.03 9.91 -10.09
CA ILE A 133 -15.68 8.60 -10.27
C ILE A 133 -16.76 8.37 -9.21
N ALA A 134 -16.51 8.79 -7.97
CA ALA A 134 -17.42 8.61 -6.86
C ALA A 134 -18.61 9.58 -6.86
N ALA A 135 -18.54 10.65 -7.61
CA ALA A 135 -19.57 11.71 -7.67
C ALA A 135 -20.87 11.27 -8.37
#